data_de7c4d4730a60ab9030ce6b7c8a713a5
#
_entry.id   de7c4d4730a60ab9030ce6b7c8a713a5
#
_cell.length_a   1.000
_cell.length_b   1.000
_cell.length_c   1.000
_cell.angle_alpha   90.00
_cell.angle_beta   90.00
_cell.angle_gamma   90.00
#
_symmetry.space_group_name_H-M   'P 1'
#
loop_
_entity.id
_entity.type
_entity.pdbx_description
1 polymer ?
#
loop_
_entity_poly.entity_id
_entity_poly.type
_entity_poly.pdbx_seq_one_letter_code
_entity_poly.pdbx_strand_id
1 'polypeptide(L)'
;MQNAIDLAYRASSENEVPVGAVLVDGNKIVGKGYNKVIQSNDVSAHAEIIAIRDASNKLGNYRLNGLKMYLTLEPCHMCAKAIVDARIDHLVFAAKEPKTGSLVSVDNFYN
;
A
#
# COMPACT_ATOMS: atom_id res chain seq x y z
N MET A 1 7.24 -1.22 9.68
CA MET A 1 7.70 -0.21 8.67
C MET A 1 8.99 -0.60 7.97
N GLN A 2 9.94 -1.23 8.64
CA GLN A 2 11.19 -1.62 7.97
C GLN A 2 10.98 -2.55 6.79
N ASN A 3 10.07 -3.51 6.91
CA ASN A 3 9.74 -4.41 5.79
C ASN A 3 9.16 -3.65 4.58
N ALA A 4 8.36 -2.62 4.83
CA ALA A 4 7.83 -1.78 3.75
C ALA A 4 8.96 -0.98 3.08
N ILE A 5 9.89 -0.45 3.86
CA ILE A 5 11.05 0.28 3.36
C ILE A 5 11.93 -0.64 2.49
N ASP A 6 12.16 -1.87 2.94
CA ASP A 6 12.94 -2.85 2.16
C ASP A 6 12.29 -3.13 0.81
N LEU A 7 10.96 -3.22 0.78
CA LEU A 7 10.21 -3.39 -0.47
C LEU A 7 10.32 -2.16 -1.38
N ALA A 8 10.35 -0.96 -0.82
CA ALA A 8 10.57 0.25 -1.58
C ALA A 8 11.95 0.25 -2.25
N TYR A 9 12.99 -0.19 -1.56
CA TYR A 9 14.32 -0.35 -2.15
C TYR A 9 14.31 -1.38 -3.27
N ARG A 10 13.56 -2.46 -3.10
CA ARG A 10 13.42 -3.47 -4.15
C ARG A 10 12.76 -2.88 -5.40
N ALA A 11 11.69 -2.10 -5.23
CA ALA A 11 11.07 -1.40 -6.36
C ALA A 11 12.09 -0.52 -7.09
N SER A 12 12.86 0.27 -6.35
CA SER A 12 13.90 1.13 -6.90
C SER A 12 14.94 0.32 -7.70
N SER A 13 15.36 -0.82 -7.19
CA SER A 13 16.33 -1.70 -7.88
C SER A 13 15.78 -2.28 -9.19
N GLU A 14 14.47 -2.29 -9.35
CA GLU A 14 13.78 -2.76 -10.55
C GLU A 14 13.27 -1.62 -11.43
N ASN A 15 13.78 -0.41 -11.21
CA ASN A 15 13.44 0.81 -11.97
C ASN A 15 11.97 1.24 -11.83
N GLU A 16 11.34 0.90 -10.71
CA GLU A 16 10.00 1.35 -10.37
C GLU A 16 10.07 2.50 -9.36
N VAL A 17 8.98 3.22 -9.20
CA VAL A 17 8.86 4.23 -8.14
C VAL A 17 9.03 3.51 -6.79
N PRO A 18 9.91 4.03 -5.89
CA PRO A 18 10.27 3.32 -4.65
C PRO A 18 9.18 3.43 -3.58
N VAL A 19 8.15 2.61 -3.70
CA VAL A 19 7.08 2.50 -2.72
C VAL A 19 6.91 1.05 -2.31
N GLY A 20 6.81 0.80 -1.02
CA GLY A 20 6.57 -0.51 -0.45
C GLY A 20 5.43 -0.48 0.56
N ALA A 21 4.69 -1.58 0.64
CA ALA A 21 3.55 -1.74 1.53
C ALA A 21 3.53 -3.14 2.14
N VAL A 22 3.18 -3.24 3.42
CA VAL A 22 2.90 -4.51 4.07
C VAL A 22 1.59 -4.42 4.83
N LEU A 23 0.86 -5.53 4.86
CA LEU A 23 -0.33 -5.71 5.68
C LEU A 23 -0.01 -6.70 6.78
N VAL A 24 -0.36 -6.35 8.01
CA VAL A 24 -0.09 -7.18 9.18
C VAL A 24 -1.35 -7.49 9.95
N ASP A 25 -1.40 -8.70 10.50
CA ASP A 25 -2.41 -9.16 11.46
C ASP A 25 -1.67 -9.40 12.78
N GLY A 26 -1.82 -8.46 13.72
CA GLY A 26 -1.01 -8.46 14.92
C GLY A 26 0.48 -8.32 14.57
N ASN A 27 1.27 -9.36 14.82
CA ASN A 27 2.70 -9.38 14.52
C ASN A 27 3.04 -10.14 13.23
N LYS A 28 2.03 -10.64 12.51
CA LYS A 28 2.24 -11.47 11.33
C LYS A 28 2.01 -10.68 10.05
N ILE A 29 2.97 -10.71 9.13
CA ILE A 29 2.79 -10.14 7.80
C ILE A 29 1.94 -11.09 6.98
N VAL A 30 0.80 -10.59 6.45
CA VAL A 30 -0.13 -11.37 5.65
C VAL A 30 -0.23 -10.88 4.20
N GLY A 31 0.37 -9.76 3.88
CA GLY A 31 0.42 -9.24 2.50
C GLY A 31 1.60 -8.31 2.31
N LYS A 32 2.19 -8.35 1.12
CA LYS A 32 3.33 -7.51 0.73
C LYS A 32 3.15 -6.99 -0.67
N GLY A 33 3.63 -5.78 -0.92
CA GLY A 33 3.65 -5.22 -2.27
C GLY A 33 4.69 -4.14 -2.42
N TYR A 34 5.16 -3.97 -3.64
CA TYR A 34 5.95 -2.83 -4.06
C TYR A 34 5.53 -2.45 -5.49
N ASN A 35 5.79 -1.20 -5.87
CA ASN A 35 5.34 -0.70 -7.17
C ASN A 35 5.88 -1.57 -8.31
N LYS A 36 4.98 -1.94 -9.23
CA LYS A 36 5.27 -2.75 -10.42
C LYS A 36 4.56 -2.21 -11.65
N VAL A 37 4.27 -0.93 -11.70
CA VAL A 37 3.50 -0.31 -12.80
C VAL A 37 4.15 -0.54 -14.14
N ILE A 38 5.46 -0.33 -14.24
CA ILE A 38 6.20 -0.45 -15.50
C ILE A 38 6.33 -1.92 -15.93
N GLN A 39 6.82 -2.77 -15.03
CA GLN A 39 7.06 -4.18 -15.37
C GLN A 39 5.77 -4.97 -15.61
N SER A 40 4.66 -4.56 -15.01
CA SER A 40 3.36 -5.22 -15.18
C SER A 40 2.50 -4.60 -16.28
N ASN A 41 2.93 -3.46 -16.86
CA ASN A 41 2.10 -2.69 -17.79
C ASN A 41 0.71 -2.42 -17.22
N ASP A 42 0.65 -2.00 -15.96
CA ASP A 42 -0.58 -1.86 -15.20
C ASP A 42 -0.53 -0.59 -14.34
N VAL A 43 -1.32 0.41 -14.70
CA VAL A 43 -1.37 1.69 -13.98
C VAL A 43 -1.83 1.52 -12.53
N SER A 44 -2.54 0.44 -12.21
CA SER A 44 -3.03 0.18 -10.86
C SER A 44 -2.05 -0.60 -10.00
N ALA A 45 -0.90 -1.04 -10.53
CA ALA A 45 0.06 -1.88 -9.81
C ALA A 45 0.92 -1.06 -8.83
N HIS A 46 0.27 -0.28 -7.98
CA HIS A 46 0.87 0.40 -6.85
C HIS A 46 1.11 -0.59 -5.71
N ALA A 47 2.08 -0.30 -4.85
CA ALA A 47 2.44 -1.16 -3.72
C ALA A 47 1.23 -1.57 -2.88
N GLU A 48 0.35 -0.63 -2.58
CA GLU A 48 -0.84 -0.85 -1.75
C GLU A 48 -1.80 -1.84 -2.42
N ILE A 49 -2.05 -1.67 -3.70
CA ILE A 49 -2.96 -2.56 -4.46
C ILE A 49 -2.40 -3.98 -4.49
N ILE A 50 -1.09 -4.11 -4.73
CA ILE A 50 -0.43 -5.41 -4.76
C ILE A 50 -0.49 -6.08 -3.38
N ALA A 51 -0.24 -5.32 -2.30
CA ALA A 51 -0.32 -5.84 -0.94
C ALA A 51 -1.74 -6.30 -0.59
N ILE A 52 -2.76 -5.53 -0.98
CA ILE A 52 -4.17 -5.89 -0.76
C ILE A 52 -4.50 -7.19 -1.52
N ARG A 53 -4.11 -7.30 -2.78
CA ARG A 53 -4.33 -8.53 -3.57
C ARG A 53 -3.64 -9.73 -2.94
N ASP A 54 -2.40 -9.57 -2.49
CA ASP A 54 -1.65 -10.63 -1.84
C ASP A 54 -2.35 -11.12 -0.57
N ALA A 55 -2.74 -10.21 0.31
CA ALA A 55 -3.45 -10.57 1.55
C ALA A 55 -4.81 -11.19 1.26
N SER A 56 -5.58 -10.63 0.32
CA SER A 56 -6.91 -11.13 -0.03
C SER A 56 -6.83 -12.55 -0.58
N ASN A 57 -5.84 -12.85 -1.40
CA ASN A 57 -5.65 -14.19 -1.95
C ASN A 57 -5.25 -15.20 -0.86
N LYS A 58 -4.36 -14.80 0.04
CA LYS A 58 -3.92 -15.67 1.14
C LYS A 58 -5.02 -15.95 2.16
N LEU A 59 -5.85 -14.94 2.47
CA LEU A 59 -6.91 -15.05 3.46
C LEU A 59 -8.24 -15.53 2.86
N GLY A 60 -8.36 -15.55 1.54
CA GLY A 60 -9.58 -15.95 0.85
C GLY A 60 -10.74 -14.99 1.07
N ASN A 61 -10.45 -13.69 1.26
CA ASN A 61 -11.49 -12.71 1.56
C ASN A 61 -11.07 -11.34 0.99
N TYR A 62 -12.00 -10.62 0.37
CA TYR A 62 -11.76 -9.25 -0.09
C TYR A 62 -11.83 -8.22 1.04
N ARG A 63 -12.45 -8.56 2.16
CA ARG A 63 -12.49 -7.70 3.35
C ARG A 63 -11.34 -8.07 4.26
N LEU A 64 -10.56 -7.07 4.64
CA LEU A 64 -9.35 -7.23 5.42
C LEU A 64 -9.49 -6.55 6.78
N ASN A 65 -10.64 -6.76 7.42
CA ASN A 65 -10.94 -6.20 8.74
C ASN A 65 -9.88 -6.61 9.76
N GLY A 66 -9.50 -5.68 10.61
CA GLY A 66 -8.53 -5.94 11.68
C GLY A 66 -7.07 -5.86 11.25
N LEU A 67 -6.79 -5.65 9.96
CA LEU A 67 -5.41 -5.54 9.49
C LEU A 67 -4.91 -4.10 9.56
N LYS A 68 -3.59 -3.96 9.69
CA LYS A 68 -2.89 -2.69 9.65
C LYS A 68 -1.98 -2.68 8.42
N MET A 69 -1.98 -1.55 7.69
CA MET A 69 -1.06 -1.35 6.58
C MET A 69 0.07 -0.40 6.97
N TYR A 70 1.31 -0.82 6.71
CA TYR A 70 2.47 0.05 6.75
C TYR A 70 2.89 0.37 5.33
N LEU A 71 2.98 1.66 5.02
CA LEU A 71 3.22 2.19 3.68
C LEU A 71 4.34 3.21 3.73
N THR A 72 5.24 3.21 2.77
CA THR A 72 6.38 4.14 2.80
C THR A 72 6.00 5.55 2.35
N LEU A 73 4.95 5.69 1.56
CA LEU A 73 4.54 6.98 0.98
C LEU A 73 3.03 7.14 1.10
N GLU A 74 2.57 8.36 1.41
CA GLU A 74 1.14 8.70 1.49
C GLU A 74 0.41 8.20 0.24
N PRO A 75 -0.73 7.48 0.39
CA PRO A 75 -1.41 6.89 -0.77
C PRO A 75 -2.09 7.95 -1.64
N CYS A 76 -2.18 7.68 -2.93
CA CYS A 76 -3.00 8.46 -3.86
C CYS A 76 -4.49 8.15 -3.64
N HIS A 77 -5.38 8.86 -4.34
CA HIS A 77 -6.83 8.67 -4.19
C HIS A 77 -7.27 7.24 -4.53
N MET A 78 -6.73 6.65 -5.58
CA MET A 78 -7.04 5.27 -5.97
C MET A 78 -6.74 4.29 -4.83
N CYS A 79 -5.54 4.38 -4.26
CA CYS A 79 -5.11 3.48 -3.18
C CYS A 79 -5.86 3.76 -1.89
N ALA A 80 -6.13 5.02 -1.56
CA ALA A 80 -6.91 5.39 -0.38
C ALA A 80 -8.32 4.80 -0.44
N LYS A 81 -8.97 4.86 -1.60
CA LYS A 81 -10.29 4.26 -1.80
C LYS A 81 -10.24 2.74 -1.65
N ALA A 82 -9.23 2.10 -2.22
CA ALA A 82 -9.05 0.65 -2.10
C ALA A 82 -8.85 0.22 -0.65
N ILE A 83 -8.07 0.97 0.13
CA ILE A 83 -7.82 0.71 1.55
C ILE A 83 -9.14 0.78 2.34
N VAL A 84 -9.96 1.80 2.08
CA VAL A 84 -11.27 1.93 2.73
C VAL A 84 -12.20 0.78 2.35
N ASP A 85 -12.28 0.47 1.06
CA ASP A 85 -13.17 -0.60 0.57
C ASP A 85 -12.74 -1.98 1.07
N ALA A 86 -11.45 -2.19 1.29
CA ALA A 86 -10.93 -3.43 1.88
C ALA A 86 -11.17 -3.51 3.39
N ARG A 87 -11.63 -2.44 4.03
CA ARG A 87 -11.89 -2.38 5.47
C ARG A 87 -10.64 -2.52 6.33
N ILE A 88 -9.51 -2.03 5.86
CA ILE A 88 -8.26 -2.00 6.64
C ILE A 88 -8.44 -1.00 7.79
N ASP A 89 -8.14 -1.43 9.02
CA ASP A 89 -8.43 -0.63 10.22
C ASP A 89 -7.49 0.54 10.43
N HIS A 90 -6.21 0.34 10.17
CA HIS A 90 -5.18 1.34 10.44
C HIS A 90 -4.21 1.45 9.27
N LEU A 91 -3.82 2.68 8.98
CA LEU A 91 -2.81 3.00 7.96
C LEU A 91 -1.73 3.87 8.59
N VAL A 92 -0.48 3.44 8.44
CA VAL A 92 0.70 4.21 8.84
C VAL A 92 1.54 4.45 7.60
N PHE A 93 1.85 5.70 7.28
CA PHE A 93 2.75 6.02 6.16
C PHE A 93 3.92 6.87 6.64
N ALA A 94 5.09 6.64 6.02
CA ALA A 94 6.35 7.23 6.47
C ALA A 94 6.58 8.65 5.93
N ALA A 95 6.12 8.94 4.71
CA ALA A 95 6.37 10.21 4.06
C ALA A 95 5.12 10.72 3.34
N LYS A 96 4.97 12.05 3.26
CA LYS A 96 3.89 12.69 2.50
C LYS A 96 4.22 12.70 1.01
N GLU A 97 3.17 12.65 0.17
CA GLU A 97 3.30 12.78 -1.28
C GLU A 97 2.71 14.13 -1.71
N PRO A 98 3.55 15.16 -1.96
CA PRO A 98 3.06 16.51 -2.23
C PRO A 98 2.23 16.66 -3.50
N LYS A 99 2.42 15.77 -4.49
CA LYS A 99 1.74 15.88 -5.79
C LYS A 99 0.40 15.18 -5.83
N THR A 100 0.31 13.97 -5.23
CA THR A 100 -0.85 13.09 -5.38
C THR A 100 -1.40 12.55 -4.07
N GLY A 101 -0.81 12.95 -2.94
CA GLY A 101 -1.24 12.45 -1.63
C GLY A 101 -2.67 12.82 -1.30
N SER A 102 -3.47 11.85 -0.90
CA SER A 102 -4.91 11.99 -0.73
C SER A 102 -5.35 12.28 0.70
N LEU A 103 -4.46 12.12 1.69
CA LEU A 103 -4.84 12.21 3.10
C LEU A 103 -4.44 13.52 3.75
N VAL A 104 -3.26 14.04 3.42
CA VAL A 104 -2.71 15.25 4.06
C VAL A 104 -2.22 16.26 3.02
N SER A 105 -1.51 15.80 1.97
CA SER A 105 -0.74 16.69 1.10
C SER A 105 -1.60 17.44 0.08
N VAL A 106 -2.52 16.76 -0.60
CA VAL A 106 -3.37 17.35 -1.65
C VAL A 106 -4.81 17.44 -1.19
N ASP A 107 -5.27 16.43 -0.47
CA ASP A 107 -6.66 16.31 -0.06
C ASP A 107 -6.74 15.67 1.32
N ASN A 108 -7.93 15.63 1.89
CA ASN A 108 -8.21 14.97 3.16
C ASN A 108 -9.31 13.93 2.94
N PHE A 109 -9.00 12.92 2.18
CA PHE A 109 -9.95 11.94 1.67
C PHE A 109 -10.72 11.20 2.77
N TYR A 110 -10.09 10.95 3.92
CA TYR A 110 -10.71 10.18 5.01
C TYR A 110 -11.57 11.03 5.95
N ASN A 111 -11.59 12.32 5.77
CA ASN A 111 -12.37 13.24 6.62
C ASN A 111 -13.57 13.83 5.90
#